data_e533f8b2de3ba6280ac3fa455e65074d
#
_entry.id   e533f8b2de3ba6280ac3fa455e65074d
#
_cell.length_a   1.000
_cell.length_b   1.000
_cell.length_c   1.000
_cell.angle_alpha   90.00
_cell.angle_beta   90.00
_cell.angle_gamma   90.00
#
_symmetry.space_group_name_H-M   'P 1'
#
loop_
_entity.id
_entity.type
_entity.pdbx_description
1 polymer ?
#
loop_
_entity_poly.entity_id
_entity_poly.type
_entity_poly.pdbx_seq_one_letter_code
_entity_poly.pdbx_strand_id
1 'polypeptide(L)'
;MTNFKIDHFVFAAKTLSEGSKAIKHFLNEDLSDVNVHETMGTHNRVTSIGSCYLEVISINPKKTKVNNTWFNLSDKNYREKILKIPKLISFVISSEELSDSIFFEKEFRVSRSNYKWLFRKPNLYYLKKNNFRNVNLFPSMINWQSASPLNEMKKSSYVFHSLEIALNRNHMLLYDFLISLNLKEKILFDFDNRLSDEKLSLKLTLKSSTSDRYILIS
;
A
#
# COMPACT_ATOMS: atom_id res chain seq x y z
N MET A 1 -10.69 20.83 -9.12
CA MET A 1 -9.45 20.36 -8.46
C MET A 1 -9.60 18.87 -8.22
N THR A 2 -8.67 18.08 -8.70
CA THR A 2 -8.67 16.62 -8.51
C THR A 2 -8.52 16.32 -7.01
N ASN A 3 -9.41 15.50 -6.45
CA ASN A 3 -9.40 15.16 -5.04
C ASN A 3 -8.60 13.87 -4.84
N PHE A 4 -7.41 13.98 -4.26
CA PHE A 4 -6.57 12.84 -3.89
C PHE A 4 -6.81 12.45 -2.44
N LYS A 5 -6.82 11.15 -2.16
CA LYS A 5 -6.90 10.61 -0.80
C LYS A 5 -6.18 9.27 -0.71
N ILE A 6 -5.75 8.90 0.48
CA ILE A 6 -5.24 7.54 0.72
C ILE A 6 -6.41 6.55 0.59
N ASP A 7 -6.27 5.58 -0.30
CA ASP A 7 -7.25 4.51 -0.51
C ASP A 7 -6.98 3.34 0.44
N HIS A 8 -5.75 2.82 0.43
CA HIS A 8 -5.36 1.74 1.32
C HIS A 8 -3.86 1.66 1.55
N PHE A 9 -3.49 0.97 2.62
CA PHE A 9 -2.13 0.61 2.96
C PHE A 9 -1.88 -0.86 2.65
N VAL A 10 -0.64 -1.20 2.26
CA VAL A 10 -0.25 -2.53 1.80
C VAL A 10 0.71 -3.15 2.79
N PHE A 11 0.24 -4.17 3.49
CA PHE A 11 1.01 -4.97 4.44
C PHE A 11 1.31 -6.33 3.83
N ALA A 12 2.57 -6.58 3.50
CA ALA A 12 2.96 -7.81 2.83
C ALA A 12 3.62 -8.82 3.77
N ALA A 13 3.45 -10.09 3.43
CA ALA A 13 4.02 -11.22 4.15
C ALA A 13 4.45 -12.34 3.18
N LYS A 14 5.27 -13.28 3.64
CA LYS A 14 5.61 -14.48 2.87
C LYS A 14 4.38 -15.32 2.59
N THR A 15 3.51 -15.45 3.59
CA THR A 15 2.22 -16.12 3.46
C THR A 15 1.09 -15.23 3.95
N LEU A 16 -0.09 -15.39 3.38
CA LEU A 16 -1.27 -14.64 3.80
C LEU A 16 -1.62 -14.94 5.28
N SER A 17 -1.37 -16.18 5.72
CA SER A 17 -1.60 -16.58 7.11
C SER A 17 -0.72 -15.82 8.09
N GLU A 18 0.59 -15.68 7.81
CA GLU A 18 1.51 -14.92 8.67
C GLU A 18 1.11 -13.45 8.76
N GLY A 19 0.84 -12.81 7.60
CA GLY A 19 0.41 -11.42 7.58
C GLY A 19 -0.92 -11.20 8.31
N SER A 20 -1.89 -12.09 8.10
CA SER A 20 -3.19 -12.01 8.79
C SER A 20 -3.06 -12.17 10.30
N LYS A 21 -2.22 -13.10 10.76
CA LYS A 21 -1.96 -13.28 12.20
C LYS A 21 -1.31 -12.03 12.82
N ALA A 22 -0.36 -11.41 12.12
CA ALA A 22 0.29 -10.19 12.57
C ALA A 22 -0.73 -9.04 12.73
N ILE A 23 -1.55 -8.78 11.71
CA ILE A 23 -2.56 -7.72 11.78
C ILE A 23 -3.65 -8.05 12.82
N LYS A 24 -4.12 -9.30 12.92
CA LYS A 24 -5.05 -9.71 13.97
C LYS A 24 -4.47 -9.48 15.37
N HIS A 25 -3.16 -9.72 15.56
CA HIS A 25 -2.50 -9.45 16.83
C HIS A 25 -2.48 -7.94 17.16
N PHE A 26 -2.24 -7.06 16.18
CA PHE A 26 -2.25 -5.61 16.38
C PHE A 26 -3.65 -5.06 16.67
N LEU A 27 -4.63 -5.47 15.88
CA LEU A 27 -5.98 -4.89 15.93
C LEU A 27 -6.93 -5.64 16.88
N ASN A 28 -6.62 -6.89 17.21
CA ASN A 28 -7.53 -7.82 17.88
C ASN A 28 -8.88 -7.98 17.14
N GLU A 29 -8.82 -7.95 15.81
CA GLU A 29 -9.98 -8.04 14.91
C GLU A 29 -9.71 -9.02 13.79
N ASP A 30 -10.78 -9.64 13.27
CA ASP A 30 -10.69 -10.51 12.10
C ASP A 30 -10.68 -9.68 10.81
N LEU A 31 -9.86 -10.12 9.86
CA LEU A 31 -9.87 -9.58 8.51
C LEU A 31 -10.98 -10.23 7.67
N SER A 32 -11.25 -9.65 6.49
CA SER A 32 -12.17 -10.22 5.50
C SER A 32 -11.83 -11.66 5.12
N ASP A 33 -12.72 -12.31 4.39
CA ASP A 33 -12.40 -13.52 3.65
C ASP A 33 -11.27 -13.30 2.64
N VAL A 34 -10.70 -14.42 2.15
CA VAL A 34 -9.62 -14.36 1.17
C VAL A 34 -10.16 -13.91 -0.18
N ASN A 35 -9.54 -12.89 -0.74
CA ASN A 35 -9.75 -12.49 -2.13
C ASN A 35 -8.55 -12.90 -3.00
N VAL A 36 -8.80 -13.25 -4.26
CA VAL A 36 -7.76 -13.70 -5.19
C VAL A 36 -7.64 -12.70 -6.34
N HIS A 37 -6.41 -12.28 -6.63
CA HIS A 37 -6.07 -11.50 -7.82
C HIS A 37 -5.60 -12.45 -8.93
N GLU A 38 -6.54 -12.97 -9.71
CA GLU A 38 -6.29 -14.04 -10.69
C GLU A 38 -5.17 -13.68 -11.67
N THR A 39 -5.19 -12.47 -12.22
CA THR A 39 -4.22 -12.00 -13.21
C THR A 39 -2.86 -11.64 -12.61
N MET A 40 -2.83 -11.26 -11.33
CA MET A 40 -1.61 -10.80 -10.64
C MET A 40 -0.97 -11.87 -9.74
N GLY A 41 -1.61 -13.04 -9.64
CA GLY A 41 -1.08 -14.17 -8.88
C GLY A 41 -0.86 -13.92 -7.39
N THR A 42 -1.57 -12.95 -6.83
CA THR A 42 -1.57 -12.66 -5.39
C THR A 42 -2.93 -12.98 -4.79
N HIS A 43 -2.98 -13.05 -3.48
CA HIS A 43 -4.21 -13.11 -2.71
C HIS A 43 -4.11 -12.16 -1.51
N ASN A 44 -5.25 -11.70 -1.03
CA ASN A 44 -5.30 -10.75 0.06
C ASN A 44 -6.43 -11.01 1.05
N ARG A 45 -6.34 -10.33 2.19
CA ARG A 45 -7.42 -10.03 3.12
C ARG A 45 -7.38 -8.55 3.45
N VAL A 46 -8.52 -7.98 3.75
CA VAL A 46 -8.63 -6.54 4.02
C VAL A 46 -9.37 -6.27 5.32
N THR A 47 -9.11 -5.10 5.90
CA THR A 47 -9.88 -4.58 7.05
C THR A 47 -9.98 -3.08 6.95
N SER A 48 -11.16 -2.52 7.26
CA SER A 48 -11.35 -1.07 7.31
C SER A 48 -10.52 -0.45 8.42
N ILE A 49 -9.98 0.74 8.20
CA ILE A 49 -9.37 1.59 9.21
C ILE A 49 -9.90 3.03 9.09
N GLY A 50 -11.22 3.16 9.04
CA GLY A 50 -11.91 4.44 8.93
C GLY A 50 -12.13 4.89 7.48
N SER A 51 -11.47 5.97 7.06
CA SER A 51 -11.58 6.54 5.71
C SER A 51 -10.86 5.76 4.62
N CYS A 52 -10.06 4.76 5.00
CA CYS A 52 -9.29 3.89 4.11
C CYS A 52 -9.26 2.46 4.67
N TYR A 53 -8.51 1.55 4.05
CA TYR A 53 -8.39 0.18 4.54
C TYR A 53 -6.94 -0.31 4.54
N LEU A 54 -6.70 -1.38 5.27
CA LEU A 54 -5.43 -2.10 5.30
C LEU A 54 -5.58 -3.40 4.50
N GLU A 55 -4.71 -3.60 3.52
CA GLU A 55 -4.61 -4.81 2.73
C GLU A 55 -3.44 -5.66 3.22
N VAL A 56 -3.71 -6.89 3.63
CA VAL A 56 -2.70 -7.93 3.84
C VAL A 56 -2.58 -8.73 2.57
N ILE A 57 -1.39 -8.76 1.95
CA ILE A 57 -1.17 -9.38 0.65
C ILE A 57 0.01 -10.34 0.66
N SER A 58 -0.09 -11.42 -0.13
CA SER A 58 1.01 -12.33 -0.42
C SER A 58 0.86 -12.96 -1.82
N ILE A 59 1.92 -13.65 -2.28
CA ILE A 59 1.82 -14.52 -3.47
C ILE A 59 0.84 -15.65 -3.17
N ASN A 60 -0.05 -15.91 -4.14
CA ASN A 60 -0.94 -17.05 -4.07
C ASN A 60 -0.16 -18.35 -4.42
N PRO A 61 -0.01 -19.31 -3.48
CA PRO A 61 0.76 -20.52 -3.70
C PRO A 61 0.18 -21.42 -4.80
N LYS A 62 -1.09 -21.23 -5.15
CA LYS A 62 -1.73 -21.97 -6.24
C LYS A 62 -1.35 -21.44 -7.64
N LYS A 63 -0.64 -20.31 -7.74
CA LYS A 63 -0.21 -19.68 -8.99
C LYS A 63 1.29 -19.90 -9.21
N THR A 64 1.66 -20.80 -10.10
CA THR A 64 3.04 -21.26 -10.30
C THR A 64 3.92 -20.35 -11.16
N LYS A 65 3.32 -19.49 -11.99
CA LYS A 65 4.07 -18.57 -12.89
C LYS A 65 3.41 -17.20 -12.88
N VAL A 66 3.98 -16.28 -12.13
CA VAL A 66 3.51 -14.90 -12.09
C VAL A 66 4.68 -13.95 -12.32
N ASN A 67 4.72 -13.35 -13.50
CA ASN A 67 5.82 -12.49 -13.93
C ASN A 67 5.62 -11.00 -13.57
N ASN A 68 4.45 -10.59 -13.16
CA ASN A 68 4.16 -9.18 -12.89
C ASN A 68 3.08 -9.04 -11.81
N THR A 69 3.49 -9.13 -10.55
CA THR A 69 2.58 -9.04 -9.41
C THR A 69 2.34 -7.61 -8.96
N TRP A 70 1.38 -7.43 -8.07
CA TRP A 70 1.26 -6.23 -7.26
C TRP A 70 2.52 -6.01 -6.41
N PHE A 71 2.92 -4.74 -6.24
CA PHE A 71 3.98 -4.31 -5.32
C PHE A 71 5.29 -5.10 -5.44
N ASN A 72 5.65 -5.48 -6.66
CA ASN A 72 6.91 -6.18 -6.97
C ASN A 72 7.08 -7.54 -6.24
N LEU A 73 5.99 -8.16 -5.82
CA LEU A 73 6.01 -9.43 -5.08
C LEU A 73 6.46 -10.63 -5.92
N SER A 74 6.55 -10.52 -7.27
CA SER A 74 7.16 -11.56 -8.13
C SER A 74 8.67 -11.63 -7.98
N ASP A 75 9.35 -10.55 -7.57
CA ASP A 75 10.79 -10.56 -7.34
C ASP A 75 11.14 -11.38 -6.10
N LYS A 76 11.79 -12.54 -6.35
CA LYS A 76 12.20 -13.46 -5.29
C LYS A 76 13.21 -12.81 -4.33
N ASN A 77 14.19 -12.08 -4.86
CA ASN A 77 15.22 -11.42 -4.04
C ASN A 77 14.59 -10.37 -3.13
N TYR A 78 13.63 -9.60 -3.67
CA TYR A 78 12.85 -8.63 -2.89
C TYR A 78 12.12 -9.33 -1.74
N ARG A 79 11.37 -10.42 -2.01
CA ARG A 79 10.65 -11.15 -0.97
C ARG A 79 11.57 -11.74 0.11
N GLU A 80 12.69 -12.34 -0.29
CA GLU A 80 13.62 -12.97 0.65
C GLU A 80 14.33 -11.95 1.54
N LYS A 81 14.67 -10.77 1.00
CA LYS A 81 15.36 -9.72 1.75
C LYS A 81 14.40 -8.89 2.59
N ILE A 82 13.25 -8.50 2.04
CA ILE A 82 12.35 -7.50 2.61
C ILE A 82 11.27 -8.14 3.48
N LEU A 83 10.73 -9.30 3.08
CA LEU A 83 9.63 -9.96 3.79
C LEU A 83 10.12 -11.07 4.73
N LYS A 84 11.27 -10.88 5.40
CA LYS A 84 11.70 -11.76 6.50
C LYS A 84 10.67 -11.82 7.62
N ILE A 85 10.04 -10.69 7.88
CA ILE A 85 8.88 -10.51 8.75
C ILE A 85 7.78 -9.80 7.96
N PRO A 86 6.49 -10.03 8.29
CA PRO A 86 5.40 -9.24 7.73
C PRO A 86 5.57 -7.75 8.01
N LYS A 87 5.35 -6.88 7.03
CA LYS A 87 5.56 -5.45 7.18
C LYS A 87 4.77 -4.59 6.20
N LEU A 88 4.63 -3.32 6.55
CA LEU A 88 4.08 -2.30 5.67
C LEU A 88 5.08 -1.99 4.55
N ILE A 89 4.67 -2.13 3.28
CA ILE A 89 5.57 -1.97 2.13
C ILE A 89 5.17 -0.85 1.18
N SER A 90 3.89 -0.47 1.16
CA SER A 90 3.38 0.51 0.20
C SER A 90 2.05 1.09 0.66
N PHE A 91 1.55 2.05 -0.10
CA PHE A 91 0.19 2.57 0.02
C PHE A 91 -0.33 2.95 -1.37
N VAL A 92 -1.64 3.12 -1.48
CA VAL A 92 -2.33 3.45 -2.72
C VAL A 92 -3.14 4.72 -2.51
N ILE A 93 -3.06 5.62 -3.49
CA ILE A 93 -3.79 6.88 -3.50
C ILE A 93 -4.92 6.78 -4.52
N SER A 94 -6.14 7.10 -4.12
CA SER A 94 -7.26 7.21 -5.04
C SER A 94 -7.45 8.62 -5.55
N SER A 95 -7.94 8.70 -6.79
CA SER A 95 -8.29 9.94 -7.46
C SER A 95 -9.47 9.70 -8.40
N GLU A 96 -10.30 10.72 -8.62
CA GLU A 96 -11.38 10.67 -9.61
C GLU A 96 -10.85 10.63 -11.05
N GLU A 97 -9.65 11.16 -11.28
CA GLU A 97 -8.95 11.13 -12.55
C GLU A 97 -7.50 10.72 -12.37
N LEU A 98 -7.02 9.82 -13.22
CA LEU A 98 -5.62 9.44 -13.29
C LEU A 98 -4.93 10.22 -14.43
N SER A 99 -4.46 11.41 -14.14
CA SER A 99 -3.71 12.23 -15.10
C SER A 99 -2.41 11.54 -15.54
N ASP A 100 -1.99 11.79 -16.77
CA ASP A 100 -0.70 11.31 -17.25
C ASP A 100 0.45 11.91 -16.45
N SER A 101 1.35 11.06 -16.03
CA SER A 101 2.52 11.44 -15.26
C SER A 101 3.68 10.48 -15.53
N ILE A 102 4.88 11.02 -15.66
CA ILE A 102 6.12 10.27 -15.87
C ILE A 102 6.42 9.31 -14.70
N PHE A 103 5.86 9.56 -13.52
CA PHE A 103 6.05 8.73 -12.32
C PHE A 103 5.34 7.39 -12.38
N PHE A 104 4.37 7.24 -13.31
CA PHE A 104 3.54 6.06 -13.39
C PHE A 104 3.63 5.38 -14.74
N GLU A 105 3.42 4.07 -14.75
CA GLU A 105 3.17 3.31 -15.96
C GLU A 105 1.79 3.69 -16.55
N LYS A 106 1.56 3.30 -17.81
CA LYS A 106 0.25 3.45 -18.43
C LYS A 106 -0.81 2.77 -17.57
N GLU A 107 -1.97 3.41 -17.44
CA GLU A 107 -3.09 2.83 -16.72
C GLU A 107 -3.56 1.50 -17.34
N PHE A 108 -4.06 0.63 -16.52
CA PHE A 108 -4.72 -0.59 -16.94
C PHE A 108 -5.98 -0.84 -16.14
N ARG A 109 -6.93 -1.48 -16.82
CA ARG A 109 -8.23 -1.81 -16.23
C ARG A 109 -8.15 -3.12 -15.47
N VAL A 110 -8.76 -3.13 -14.30
CA VAL A 110 -8.90 -4.33 -13.47
C VAL A 110 -10.36 -4.50 -13.12
N SER A 111 -10.82 -5.74 -13.11
CA SER A 111 -12.14 -6.10 -12.63
C SER A 111 -12.07 -7.35 -11.75
N ARG A 112 -12.87 -7.39 -10.69
CA ARG A 112 -13.01 -8.52 -9.79
C ARG A 112 -14.40 -8.50 -9.16
N SER A 113 -15.17 -9.54 -9.38
CA SER A 113 -16.59 -9.57 -8.95
C SER A 113 -17.32 -8.31 -9.45
N ASN A 114 -17.90 -7.54 -8.54
CA ASN A 114 -18.62 -6.30 -8.85
C ASN A 114 -17.71 -5.06 -8.89
N TYR A 115 -16.42 -5.20 -8.54
CA TYR A 115 -15.49 -4.08 -8.49
C TYR A 115 -14.78 -3.89 -9.83
N LYS A 116 -14.68 -2.63 -10.26
CA LYS A 116 -13.95 -2.20 -11.45
C LYS A 116 -13.12 -0.98 -11.12
N TRP A 117 -11.88 -0.95 -11.56
CA TRP A 117 -10.99 0.19 -11.34
C TRP A 117 -9.95 0.34 -12.43
N LEU A 118 -9.45 1.54 -12.58
CA LEU A 118 -8.22 1.85 -13.29
C LEU A 118 -7.09 1.89 -12.28
N PHE A 119 -5.92 1.40 -12.68
CA PHE A 119 -4.75 1.36 -11.81
C PHE A 119 -3.50 1.80 -12.55
N ARG A 120 -2.64 2.55 -11.85
CA ARG A 120 -1.31 2.90 -12.32
C ARG A 120 -0.27 2.45 -11.31
N LYS A 121 0.67 1.67 -11.77
CA LYS A 121 1.86 1.30 -10.99
C LYS A 121 2.91 2.40 -11.10
N PRO A 122 3.80 2.53 -10.10
CA PRO A 122 5.00 3.36 -10.24
C PRO A 122 5.82 2.94 -11.45
N ASN A 123 6.32 3.91 -12.20
CA ASN A 123 7.23 3.66 -13.32
C ASN A 123 8.62 3.28 -12.80
N LEU A 124 8.87 1.99 -12.69
CA LEU A 124 10.10 1.45 -12.10
C LEU A 124 11.36 1.90 -12.86
N TYR A 125 11.28 2.03 -14.18
CA TYR A 125 12.40 2.48 -14.98
C TYR A 125 12.75 3.93 -14.64
N TYR A 126 11.76 4.83 -14.64
CA TYR A 126 11.94 6.22 -14.31
C TYR A 126 12.46 6.42 -12.89
N LEU A 127 11.85 5.76 -11.90
CA LEU A 127 12.26 5.86 -10.51
C LEU A 127 13.70 5.39 -10.29
N LYS A 128 14.09 4.26 -10.84
CA LYS A 128 15.45 3.73 -10.73
C LYS A 128 16.49 4.62 -11.42
N LYS A 129 16.15 5.19 -12.59
CA LYS A 129 17.00 6.16 -13.30
C LYS A 129 17.26 7.42 -12.45
N ASN A 130 16.32 7.79 -11.60
CA ASN A 130 16.42 8.91 -10.67
C ASN A 130 16.88 8.47 -9.26
N ASN A 131 17.61 7.35 -9.16
CA ASN A 131 18.17 6.80 -7.92
C ASN A 131 17.15 6.40 -6.85
N PHE A 132 15.87 6.33 -7.18
CA PHE A 132 14.82 5.89 -6.27
C PHE A 132 14.77 4.35 -6.24
N ARG A 133 15.53 3.73 -5.33
CA ARG A 133 15.70 2.26 -5.32
C ARG A 133 14.60 1.51 -4.61
N ASN A 134 14.06 2.06 -3.51
CA ASN A 134 12.95 1.43 -2.79
C ASN A 134 11.60 1.80 -3.45
N VAL A 135 11.38 1.25 -4.64
CA VAL A 135 10.25 1.63 -5.52
C VAL A 135 8.87 1.38 -4.92
N ASN A 136 8.76 0.50 -3.92
CA ASN A 136 7.48 0.22 -3.27
C ASN A 136 7.06 1.34 -2.30
N LEU A 137 7.98 2.22 -1.87
CA LEU A 137 7.62 3.43 -1.13
C LEU A 137 6.86 4.44 -1.99
N PHE A 138 7.08 4.43 -3.31
CA PHE A 138 6.31 5.29 -4.20
C PHE A 138 4.90 4.71 -4.34
N PRO A 139 3.84 5.51 -4.07
CA PRO A 139 2.47 5.00 -4.09
C PRO A 139 2.03 4.56 -5.49
N SER A 140 1.13 3.63 -5.55
CA SER A 140 0.32 3.37 -6.75
C SER A 140 -0.90 4.27 -6.75
N MET A 141 -1.53 4.44 -7.93
CA MET A 141 -2.75 5.23 -8.08
C MET A 141 -3.92 4.33 -8.47
N ILE A 142 -5.10 4.62 -7.92
CA ILE A 142 -6.34 3.91 -8.23
C ILE A 142 -7.47 4.91 -8.54
N ASN A 143 -8.28 4.57 -9.54
CA ASN A 143 -9.54 5.25 -9.82
C ASN A 143 -10.66 4.19 -9.84
N TRP A 144 -11.54 4.22 -8.86
CA TRP A 144 -12.67 3.32 -8.76
C TRP A 144 -13.73 3.66 -9.81
N GLN A 145 -14.00 2.73 -10.70
CA GLN A 145 -15.08 2.80 -11.71
C GLN A 145 -16.41 2.20 -11.19
N SER A 146 -16.38 1.65 -9.99
CA SER A 146 -17.50 1.16 -9.20
C SER A 146 -17.41 1.71 -7.78
N ALA A 147 -18.33 1.37 -6.89
CA ALA A 147 -18.15 1.63 -5.47
C ALA A 147 -16.87 0.99 -4.95
N SER A 148 -16.17 1.68 -4.06
CA SER A 148 -14.98 1.12 -3.37
C SER A 148 -15.41 0.00 -2.42
N PRO A 149 -14.61 -1.07 -2.28
CA PRO A 149 -14.89 -2.15 -1.34
C PRO A 149 -14.96 -1.66 0.12
N LEU A 150 -14.37 -0.52 0.43
CA LEU A 150 -14.43 0.09 1.76
C LEU A 150 -15.88 0.29 2.25
N ASN A 151 -16.82 0.58 1.34
CA ASN A 151 -18.22 0.82 1.68
C ASN A 151 -18.94 -0.43 2.24
N GLU A 152 -18.45 -1.62 1.91
CA GLU A 152 -19.00 -2.91 2.33
C GLU A 152 -18.23 -3.56 3.48
N MET A 153 -17.06 -2.99 3.84
CA MET A 153 -16.25 -3.52 4.92
C MET A 153 -16.89 -3.26 6.28
N LYS A 154 -16.78 -4.25 7.18
CA LYS A 154 -17.07 -4.03 8.59
C LYS A 154 -16.20 -2.93 9.15
N LYS A 155 -16.79 -1.98 9.87
CA LYS A 155 -16.03 -0.92 10.54
C LYS A 155 -15.14 -1.51 11.63
N SER A 156 -13.87 -1.12 11.62
CA SER A 156 -12.92 -1.44 12.68
C SER A 156 -13.07 -0.50 13.86
N SER A 157 -12.66 -0.95 15.05
CA SER A 157 -12.49 -0.09 16.22
C SER A 157 -11.24 0.82 16.13
N TYR A 158 -10.45 0.69 15.08
CA TYR A 158 -9.30 1.55 14.81
C TYR A 158 -9.49 2.33 13.51
N VAL A 159 -9.03 3.59 13.54
CA VAL A 159 -9.07 4.49 12.39
C VAL A 159 -7.68 5.00 12.05
N PHE A 160 -7.44 5.29 10.79
CA PHE A 160 -6.21 5.92 10.34
C PHE A 160 -5.96 7.23 11.09
N HIS A 161 -4.76 7.41 11.62
CA HIS A 161 -4.34 8.63 12.30
C HIS A 161 -3.23 9.35 11.54
N SER A 162 -2.13 8.66 11.20
CA SER A 162 -1.03 9.25 10.43
C SER A 162 -0.18 8.20 9.74
N LEU A 163 0.47 8.60 8.66
CA LEU A 163 1.53 7.87 7.98
C LEU A 163 2.84 8.61 8.17
N GLU A 164 3.85 7.97 8.74
CA GLU A 164 5.22 8.47 8.77
C GLU A 164 6.05 7.76 7.69
N ILE A 165 6.80 8.54 6.93
CA ILE A 165 7.66 8.05 5.84
C ILE A 165 9.10 8.44 6.17
N ALA A 166 9.94 7.45 6.45
CA ALA A 166 11.37 7.67 6.64
C ALA A 166 12.07 7.78 5.28
N LEU A 167 12.72 8.90 5.03
CA LEU A 167 13.36 9.24 3.75
C LEU A 167 14.83 9.63 3.95
N ASN A 168 15.61 9.50 2.89
CA ASN A 168 16.92 10.15 2.75
C ASN A 168 16.90 11.10 1.54
N ARG A 169 18.00 11.82 1.28
CA ARG A 169 18.09 12.82 0.19
C ARG A 169 17.79 12.28 -1.20
N ASN A 170 18.03 11.00 -1.44
CA ASN A 170 17.77 10.40 -2.75
C ASN A 170 16.26 10.22 -3.03
N HIS A 171 15.41 10.43 -2.01
CA HIS A 171 13.98 10.19 -2.08
C HIS A 171 13.15 11.48 -2.05
N MET A 172 13.77 12.65 -2.27
CA MET A 172 13.05 13.94 -2.37
C MET A 172 11.93 13.91 -3.44
N LEU A 173 12.12 13.14 -4.50
CA LEU A 173 11.10 12.93 -5.52
C LEU A 173 9.75 12.46 -4.95
N LEU A 174 9.77 11.57 -3.96
CA LEU A 174 8.55 11.11 -3.28
C LEU A 174 7.94 12.22 -2.43
N TYR A 175 8.79 12.95 -1.69
CA TYR A 175 8.35 14.08 -0.89
C TYR A 175 7.64 15.15 -1.74
N ASP A 176 8.30 15.61 -2.81
CA ASP A 176 7.76 16.64 -3.71
C ASP A 176 6.45 16.16 -4.37
N PHE A 177 6.41 14.90 -4.80
CA PHE A 177 5.19 14.30 -5.34
C PHE A 177 4.04 14.32 -4.33
N LEU A 178 4.24 13.85 -3.10
CA LEU A 178 3.19 13.79 -2.08
C LEU A 178 2.71 15.18 -1.65
N ILE A 179 3.62 16.15 -1.52
CA ILE A 179 3.25 17.55 -1.23
C ILE A 179 2.40 18.13 -2.36
N SER A 180 2.73 17.84 -3.62
CA SER A 180 1.98 18.35 -4.78
C SER A 180 0.53 17.85 -4.85
N LEU A 181 0.23 16.68 -4.24
CA LEU A 181 -1.12 16.11 -4.22
C LEU A 181 -2.07 16.82 -3.23
N ASN A 182 -1.54 17.58 -2.28
CA ASN A 182 -2.31 18.27 -1.24
C ASN A 182 -3.30 17.33 -0.51
N LEU A 183 -2.79 16.17 -0.09
CA LEU A 183 -3.57 15.18 0.65
C LEU A 183 -4.06 15.77 1.98
N LYS A 184 -5.31 15.47 2.34
CA LYS A 184 -5.88 15.88 3.63
C LYS A 184 -5.41 15.01 4.79
N GLU A 185 -4.96 13.81 4.48
CA GLU A 185 -4.45 12.86 5.44
C GLU A 185 -3.12 13.31 6.02
N LYS A 186 -2.92 13.01 7.31
CA LYS A 186 -1.70 13.39 8.03
C LYS A 186 -0.53 12.51 7.59
N ILE A 187 0.34 13.06 6.75
CA ILE A 187 1.62 12.44 6.36
C ILE A 187 2.76 13.21 7.04
N LEU A 188 3.63 12.47 7.70
CA LEU A 188 4.82 12.96 8.38
C LEU A 188 6.06 12.46 7.64
N PHE A 189 7.08 13.28 7.51
CA PHE A 189 8.33 12.92 6.87
C PHE A 189 9.46 12.96 7.90
N ASP A 190 10.18 11.85 8.03
CA ASP A 190 11.39 11.72 8.83
C ASP A 190 12.60 11.67 7.90
N PHE A 191 13.42 12.72 7.89
CA PHE A 191 14.60 12.81 7.02
C PHE A 191 15.86 12.44 7.79
N ASP A 192 16.41 11.26 7.49
CA ASP A 192 17.72 10.85 7.98
C ASP A 192 18.64 10.42 6.83
N ASN A 193 19.62 11.25 6.53
CA ASN A 193 20.59 11.00 5.45
C ASN A 193 21.54 9.83 5.71
N ARG A 194 21.55 9.27 6.92
CA ARG A 194 22.34 8.08 7.27
C ARG A 194 21.60 6.79 6.91
N LEU A 195 20.31 6.88 6.61
CA LEU A 195 19.52 5.72 6.20
C LEU A 195 19.97 5.24 4.83
N SER A 196 20.31 3.96 4.72
CA SER A 196 20.40 3.29 3.42
C SER A 196 19.01 3.11 2.82
N ASP A 197 18.92 2.98 1.51
CA ASP A 197 17.64 2.79 0.79
C ASP A 197 16.87 1.55 1.29
N GLU A 198 17.56 0.55 1.82
CA GLU A 198 16.95 -0.67 2.40
C GLU A 198 16.30 -0.43 3.77
N LYS A 199 16.69 0.62 4.47
CA LYS A 199 16.18 0.99 5.79
C LYS A 199 15.04 2.01 5.74
N LEU A 200 14.73 2.52 4.56
CA LEU A 200 13.57 3.38 4.36
C LEU A 200 12.29 2.60 4.69
N SER A 201 11.39 3.22 5.40
CA SER A 201 10.22 2.53 5.94
C SER A 201 8.99 3.41 5.97
N LEU A 202 7.86 2.75 6.03
CA LEU A 202 6.55 3.34 6.33
C LEU A 202 6.16 2.94 7.75
N LYS A 203 5.60 3.87 8.50
CA LYS A 203 4.99 3.60 9.80
C LYS A 203 3.56 4.16 9.80
N LEU A 204 2.61 3.28 9.96
CA LEU A 204 1.18 3.57 10.02
C LEU A 204 0.75 3.65 11.47
N THR A 205 0.27 4.80 11.90
CA THR A 205 -0.35 4.97 13.21
C THR A 205 -1.85 4.91 13.07
N LEU A 206 -2.47 4.02 13.84
CA LEU A 206 -3.92 3.91 13.99
C LEU A 206 -4.32 4.40 15.39
N LYS A 207 -5.45 5.10 15.49
CA LYS A 207 -6.06 5.51 16.75
C LYS A 207 -7.31 4.68 17.02
N SER A 208 -7.49 4.24 18.25
CA SER A 208 -8.77 3.64 18.66
C SER A 208 -9.91 4.64 18.52
N SER A 209 -11.06 4.20 18.01
CA SER A 209 -12.27 5.02 17.92
C SER A 209 -12.96 5.24 19.26
N THR A 210 -12.60 4.46 20.30
CA THR A 210 -13.27 4.44 21.61
C THR A 210 -12.35 4.80 22.78
N SER A 211 -11.05 4.99 22.55
CA SER A 211 -10.07 5.32 23.60
C SER A 211 -8.89 6.11 23.00
N ASP A 212 -7.99 6.60 23.85
CA ASP A 212 -6.76 7.28 23.44
C ASP A 212 -5.60 6.29 23.14
N ARG A 213 -5.92 5.05 22.85
CA ARG A 213 -4.93 4.02 22.47
C ARG A 213 -4.51 4.20 21.01
N TYR A 214 -3.20 4.10 20.77
CA TYR A 214 -2.60 4.09 19.45
C TYR A 214 -1.90 2.76 19.18
N ILE A 215 -1.90 2.35 17.91
CA ILE A 215 -1.17 1.18 17.40
C ILE A 215 -0.26 1.64 16.29
N LEU A 216 0.99 1.17 16.32
CA LEU A 216 1.99 1.40 15.28
C LEU A 216 2.20 0.11 14.48
N ILE A 217 2.06 0.20 13.16
CA ILE A 217 2.30 -0.86 12.16
C ILE A 217 3.42 -0.38 11.23
N SER A 218 4.48 -1.15 11.12
CA SER A 218 5.64 -0.84 10.26
C SER A 218 5.96 -1.97 9.27
#